data_317b3339f472662da199aa0785482e26
#
_entry.id   317b3339f472662da199aa0785482e26
#
_cell.length_a   1.000
_cell.length_b   1.000
_cell.length_c   1.000
_cell.angle_alpha   90.00
_cell.angle_beta   90.00
_cell.angle_gamma   90.00
#
_symmetry.space_group_name_H-M   'P 1'
#
loop_
_entity.id
_entity.type
_entity.pdbx_description
1 polymer ?
#
loop_
_entity_poly.entity_id
_entity_poly.type
_entity_poly.pdbx_seq_one_letter_code
_entity_poly.pdbx_strand_id
1 'polypeptide(L)'
;MKQKMETKQRIEFNLDIENRPLKEDISKSSIELSAFREQYKNALSAIDQYLAIARKDAHDRDLDSQNNIFLFVGDRGSGKTSCMLSIGELLLKEKSRREEFKDDYPDISSLNFYTIDLIDPSYFDSHHNIISLFLAKLYAKYKSKVKNDEKINENLKISFLNALTTAQNHAKMLLEKSDSLDMNVIEQLENLSAAVDLKEDLKKLVDAYFDCFGLKDSILLLRIDDIDLNAKEGNIMAEHIRKYFIQSNILVLMALKLDQLEIIKKNEYADLFKLHNDEELIGNMVERYLAKLFPQNQRIYLPDIDDILEKTLTIKTKDKMMECPSVRQMVPQLIFQKTRYLFYNSPSHVSFIVPRNLRDLRQLIKMLWNMPDYQEKIDDNSSLKFEIMAKQLYVASQRVL
;
A
#
# COMPACT_ATOMS: atom_id res chain seq x y z
N MET A 1 -4.03 -19.06 41.90
CA MET A 1 -3.95 -18.85 40.44
C MET A 1 -3.88 -17.35 40.17
N LYS A 2 -2.67 -16.82 39.91
CA LYS A 2 -2.51 -15.43 39.46
C LYS A 2 -2.86 -15.42 37.97
N GLN A 3 -4.04 -14.90 37.61
CA GLN A 3 -4.31 -14.51 36.22
C GLN A 3 -3.21 -13.52 35.82
N LYS A 4 -2.37 -13.91 34.84
CA LYS A 4 -1.57 -12.94 34.10
C LYS A 4 -2.57 -11.97 33.47
N MET A 5 -2.65 -10.75 33.97
CA MET A 5 -3.25 -9.64 33.26
C MET A 5 -2.44 -9.51 31.96
N GLU A 6 -2.99 -9.98 30.85
CA GLU A 6 -2.47 -9.62 29.53
C GLU A 6 -2.53 -8.09 29.46
N THR A 7 -1.36 -7.47 29.41
CA THR A 7 -1.25 -6.03 29.19
C THR A 7 -1.87 -5.74 27.81
N LYS A 8 -3.06 -5.13 27.82
CA LYS A 8 -3.73 -4.73 26.59
C LYS A 8 -2.78 -3.91 25.74
N GLN A 9 -2.69 -4.22 24.45
CA GLN A 9 -1.87 -3.45 23.52
C GLN A 9 -2.32 -1.99 23.53
N ARG A 10 -1.33 -1.09 23.64
CA ARG A 10 -1.54 0.36 23.59
C ARG A 10 -1.31 0.84 22.17
N ILE A 11 -2.21 1.68 21.67
CA ILE A 11 -2.07 2.38 20.39
C ILE A 11 -2.06 3.90 20.62
N GLU A 12 -1.34 4.62 19.79
CA GLU A 12 -1.23 6.08 19.87
C GLU A 12 -1.79 6.74 18.60
N PHE A 13 -2.72 7.68 18.77
CA PHE A 13 -3.20 8.56 17.70
C PHE A 13 -2.66 9.96 17.90
N ASN A 14 -1.74 10.36 17.04
CA ASN A 14 -1.29 11.74 16.95
C ASN A 14 -2.25 12.52 16.04
N LEU A 15 -3.03 13.45 16.63
CA LEU A 15 -4.02 14.24 15.91
C LEU A 15 -3.45 15.47 15.19
N ASP A 16 -2.20 15.85 15.48
CA ASP A 16 -1.53 16.98 14.81
C ASP A 16 -1.07 16.64 13.39
N ILE A 17 -0.98 15.35 13.07
CA ILE A 17 -0.57 14.92 11.74
C ILE A 17 -1.76 15.08 10.77
N GLU A 18 -1.59 15.96 9.77
CA GLU A 18 -2.63 16.26 8.77
C GLU A 18 -2.48 15.55 7.44
N ASN A 19 -1.29 14.98 7.18
CA ASN A 19 -0.98 14.35 5.89
C ASN A 19 -1.93 13.20 5.55
N ARG A 20 -2.37 13.17 4.30
CA ARG A 20 -3.17 12.07 3.73
C ARG A 20 -2.49 11.58 2.45
N PRO A 21 -2.16 10.28 2.33
CA PRO A 21 -2.24 9.23 3.37
C PRO A 21 -1.27 9.47 4.52
N LEU A 22 -1.65 8.95 5.70
CA LEU A 22 -0.84 9.07 6.91
C LEU A 22 0.39 8.19 6.75
N LYS A 23 1.56 8.78 6.86
CA LYS A 23 2.83 8.05 6.91
C LYS A 23 3.36 8.09 8.33
N GLU A 24 3.56 6.91 8.93
CA GLU A 24 4.20 6.79 10.24
C GLU A 24 5.71 6.73 10.06
N ASP A 25 6.43 7.44 10.91
CA ASP A 25 7.90 7.30 11.02
C ASP A 25 8.21 6.04 11.84
N ILE A 26 8.48 4.94 11.14
CA ILE A 26 8.69 3.63 11.75
C ILE A 26 10.05 3.57 12.44
N SER A 27 10.02 3.24 13.74
CA SER A 27 11.15 2.86 14.59
C SER A 27 10.75 1.66 15.45
N LYS A 28 11.68 0.97 16.09
CA LYS A 28 11.33 -0.13 17.01
C LYS A 28 10.33 0.28 18.09
N SER A 29 10.47 1.50 18.62
CA SER A 29 9.56 2.02 19.64
C SER A 29 8.21 2.42 19.08
N SER A 30 8.14 3.04 17.87
CA SER A 30 6.88 3.47 17.28
C SER A 30 6.04 2.30 16.79
N ILE A 31 6.65 1.21 16.32
CA ILE A 31 5.95 -0.02 15.94
C ILE A 31 5.06 -0.51 17.10
N GLU A 32 5.59 -0.53 18.33
CA GLU A 32 4.87 -1.07 19.48
C GLU A 32 3.61 -0.25 19.84
N LEU A 33 3.57 1.02 19.44
CA LEU A 33 2.46 1.94 19.68
C LEU A 33 1.54 2.13 18.45
N SER A 34 1.90 1.54 17.32
CA SER A 34 1.10 1.65 16.10
C SER A 34 -0.14 0.75 16.12
N ALA A 35 -1.21 1.23 15.50
CA ALA A 35 -2.38 0.40 15.17
C ALA A 35 -2.02 -0.75 14.23
N PHE A 36 -0.94 -0.60 13.44
CA PHE A 36 -0.44 -1.56 12.45
C PHE A 36 0.75 -2.39 12.95
N ARG A 37 0.91 -2.53 14.27
CA ARG A 37 2.06 -3.22 14.88
C ARG A 37 2.36 -4.57 14.24
N GLU A 38 1.37 -5.45 14.20
CA GLU A 38 1.52 -6.81 13.66
C GLU A 38 1.75 -6.78 12.14
N GLN A 39 1.10 -5.87 11.44
CA GLN A 39 1.26 -5.69 10.00
C GLN A 39 2.67 -5.24 9.64
N TYR A 40 3.25 -4.32 10.40
CA TYR A 40 4.64 -3.91 10.22
C TYR A 40 5.61 -5.06 10.47
N LYS A 41 5.45 -5.80 11.57
CA LYS A 41 6.30 -6.95 11.88
C LYS A 41 6.22 -8.03 10.80
N ASN A 42 5.00 -8.36 10.37
CA ASN A 42 4.77 -9.36 9.32
C ASN A 42 5.36 -8.91 7.98
N ALA A 43 5.16 -7.66 7.58
CA ALA A 43 5.70 -7.13 6.34
C ALA A 43 7.24 -7.11 6.36
N LEU A 44 7.85 -6.62 7.42
CA LEU A 44 9.30 -6.57 7.55
C LEU A 44 9.91 -7.98 7.56
N SER A 45 9.31 -8.92 8.29
CA SER A 45 9.77 -10.31 8.32
C SER A 45 9.67 -10.97 6.95
N ALA A 46 8.55 -10.80 6.24
CA ALA A 46 8.35 -11.38 4.91
C ALA A 46 9.31 -10.77 3.87
N ILE A 47 9.53 -9.46 3.92
CA ILE A 47 10.47 -8.76 3.03
C ILE A 47 11.91 -9.22 3.33
N ASP A 48 12.32 -9.29 4.60
CA ASP A 48 13.67 -9.71 4.98
C ASP A 48 13.97 -11.15 4.53
N GLN A 49 13.00 -12.06 4.74
CA GLN A 49 13.11 -13.45 4.26
C GLN A 49 13.27 -13.53 2.73
N TYR A 50 12.48 -12.75 1.99
CA TYR A 50 12.63 -12.67 0.54
C TYR A 50 14.04 -12.18 0.15
N LEU A 51 14.52 -11.11 0.77
CA LEU A 51 15.82 -10.52 0.49
C LEU A 51 16.98 -11.47 0.83
N ALA A 52 16.85 -12.25 1.93
CA ALA A 52 17.81 -13.25 2.32
C ALA A 52 17.99 -14.33 1.25
N ILE A 53 16.89 -14.77 0.62
CA ILE A 53 16.90 -15.74 -0.47
C ILE A 53 17.48 -15.09 -1.73
N ALA A 54 16.98 -13.91 -2.11
CA ALA A 54 17.42 -13.18 -3.29
C ALA A 54 18.93 -12.88 -3.29
N ARG A 55 19.58 -12.78 -2.13
CA ARG A 55 21.03 -12.58 -2.01
C ARG A 55 21.85 -13.86 -2.11
N LYS A 56 21.34 -14.98 -1.60
CA LYS A 56 22.08 -16.26 -1.61
C LYS A 56 22.27 -16.79 -3.02
N ASP A 57 21.28 -16.56 -3.84
CA ASP A 57 21.20 -17.15 -5.18
C ASP A 57 21.44 -16.14 -6.31
N ALA A 58 22.15 -15.02 -6.02
CA ALA A 58 22.40 -13.93 -6.98
C ALA A 58 23.04 -14.38 -8.32
N HIS A 59 23.52 -15.61 -8.40
CA HIS A 59 24.04 -16.24 -9.62
C HIS A 59 23.07 -17.25 -10.27
N ASP A 60 21.91 -17.50 -9.66
CA ASP A 60 20.94 -18.47 -10.17
C ASP A 60 19.82 -17.74 -10.94
N ARG A 61 19.59 -18.14 -12.20
CA ARG A 61 18.53 -17.55 -13.05
C ARG A 61 17.12 -17.83 -12.52
N ASP A 62 16.95 -18.78 -11.62
CA ASP A 62 15.66 -19.13 -11.02
C ASP A 62 15.13 -18.07 -10.03
N LEU A 63 15.96 -17.13 -9.60
CA LEU A 63 15.55 -16.02 -8.71
C LEU A 63 14.56 -15.06 -9.35
N ASP A 64 14.66 -14.85 -10.65
CA ASP A 64 13.69 -14.03 -11.37
C ASP A 64 12.30 -14.68 -11.45
N SER A 65 12.13 -15.88 -10.89
CA SER A 65 10.85 -16.58 -10.73
C SER A 65 10.24 -16.39 -9.33
N GLN A 66 11.03 -15.95 -8.33
CA GLN A 66 10.53 -15.74 -6.97
C GLN A 66 9.67 -14.46 -6.90
N ASN A 67 8.48 -14.63 -6.36
CA ASN A 67 7.55 -13.51 -6.20
C ASN A 67 8.12 -12.46 -5.24
N ASN A 68 8.21 -11.21 -5.70
CA ASN A 68 8.74 -10.04 -5.00
C ASN A 68 7.64 -9.03 -4.64
N ILE A 69 6.36 -9.45 -4.70
CA ILE A 69 5.19 -8.58 -4.50
C ILE A 69 4.66 -8.78 -3.09
N PHE A 70 4.65 -7.72 -2.29
CA PHE A 70 4.09 -7.68 -0.95
C PHE A 70 2.79 -6.89 -0.97
N LEU A 71 1.69 -7.57 -0.62
CA LEU A 71 0.35 -7.07 -0.79
C LEU A 71 -0.28 -6.66 0.54
N PHE A 72 -0.68 -5.41 0.68
CA PHE A 72 -1.44 -4.89 1.80
C PHE A 72 -2.94 -4.97 1.50
N VAL A 73 -3.63 -5.85 2.22
CA VAL A 73 -5.03 -6.20 1.98
C VAL A 73 -5.92 -5.65 3.08
N GLY A 74 -7.07 -5.11 2.73
CA GLY A 74 -8.08 -4.66 3.70
C GLY A 74 -9.15 -3.80 3.06
N ASP A 75 -10.16 -3.47 3.82
CA ASP A 75 -11.27 -2.64 3.37
C ASP A 75 -10.88 -1.19 3.13
N ARG A 76 -11.76 -0.44 2.47
CA ARG A 76 -11.58 0.99 2.25
C ARG A 76 -11.55 1.72 3.60
N GLY A 77 -10.49 2.50 3.82
CA GLY A 77 -10.31 3.23 5.08
C GLY A 77 -9.61 2.43 6.19
N SER A 78 -9.25 1.15 5.98
CA SER A 78 -8.48 0.35 6.95
C SER A 78 -7.02 0.81 7.11
N GLY A 79 -6.49 1.63 6.20
CA GLY A 79 -5.13 2.16 6.26
C GLY A 79 -4.11 1.44 5.38
N LYS A 80 -4.54 0.66 4.36
CA LYS A 80 -3.65 -0.04 3.41
C LYS A 80 -2.53 0.84 2.87
N THR A 81 -2.92 1.94 2.21
CA THR A 81 -1.98 2.90 1.63
C THR A 81 -1.04 3.49 2.69
N SER A 82 -1.56 3.82 3.87
CA SER A 82 -0.75 4.36 4.98
C SER A 82 0.28 3.35 5.46
N CYS A 83 -0.12 2.10 5.68
CA CYS A 83 0.76 1.03 6.13
C CYS A 83 1.83 0.72 5.07
N MET A 84 1.44 0.55 3.80
CA MET A 84 2.35 0.34 2.67
C MET A 84 3.38 1.48 2.54
N LEU A 85 2.92 2.73 2.58
CA LEU A 85 3.82 3.87 2.43
C LEU A 85 4.74 4.03 3.63
N SER A 86 4.30 3.74 4.85
CA SER A 86 5.16 3.78 6.04
C SER A 86 6.29 2.75 5.96
N ILE A 87 5.99 1.52 5.55
CA ILE A 87 7.02 0.50 5.25
C ILE A 87 7.96 0.99 4.14
N GLY A 88 7.41 1.54 3.05
CA GLY A 88 8.22 2.09 1.97
C GLY A 88 9.17 3.19 2.43
N GLU A 89 8.71 4.12 3.26
CA GLU A 89 9.56 5.18 3.80
C GLU A 89 10.66 4.63 4.75
N LEU A 90 10.35 3.59 5.54
CA LEU A 90 11.37 2.90 6.34
C LEU A 90 12.46 2.30 5.47
N LEU A 91 12.10 1.58 4.41
CA LEU A 91 13.07 0.97 3.48
C LEU A 91 13.95 2.02 2.79
N LEU A 92 13.39 3.21 2.53
CA LEU A 92 14.11 4.32 1.88
C LEU A 92 15.01 5.13 2.82
N LYS A 93 14.93 4.92 4.14
CA LYS A 93 15.86 5.57 5.08
C LYS A 93 17.29 5.13 4.82
N GLU A 94 18.25 5.97 5.18
CA GLU A 94 19.67 5.61 5.17
C GLU A 94 19.94 4.37 6.05
N LYS A 95 20.94 3.57 5.69
CA LYS A 95 21.31 2.36 6.44
C LYS A 95 21.55 2.64 7.93
N SER A 96 22.18 3.76 8.26
CA SER A 96 22.42 4.21 9.64
C SER A 96 21.12 4.32 10.46
N ARG A 97 20.04 4.76 9.83
CA ARG A 97 18.72 4.86 10.49
C ARG A 97 17.97 3.54 10.57
N ARG A 98 18.39 2.53 9.82
CA ARG A 98 17.85 1.16 9.85
C ARG A 98 18.69 0.22 10.72
N GLU A 99 19.81 0.69 11.26
CA GLU A 99 20.72 -0.11 12.13
C GLU A 99 19.97 -0.67 13.36
N GLU A 100 18.98 0.03 13.90
CA GLU A 100 18.16 -0.46 14.99
C GLU A 100 17.41 -1.78 14.67
N PHE A 101 17.17 -2.07 13.40
CA PHE A 101 16.47 -3.27 12.92
C PHE A 101 17.40 -4.42 12.54
N LYS A 102 18.73 -4.24 12.63
CA LYS A 102 19.71 -5.18 12.11
C LYS A 102 19.64 -6.56 12.72
N ASP A 103 19.35 -6.65 14.03
CA ASP A 103 19.25 -7.94 14.72
C ASP A 103 17.98 -8.71 14.31
N ASP A 104 16.88 -7.99 14.00
CA ASP A 104 15.60 -8.59 13.66
C ASP A 104 15.44 -8.78 12.14
N TYR A 105 15.99 -7.85 11.34
CA TYR A 105 15.86 -7.80 9.88
C TYR A 105 17.20 -7.42 9.22
N PRO A 106 18.18 -8.34 9.18
CA PRO A 106 19.55 -8.07 8.75
C PRO A 106 19.65 -7.65 7.27
N ASP A 107 18.85 -8.27 6.38
CA ASP A 107 18.90 -8.00 4.94
C ASP A 107 18.28 -6.66 4.59
N ILE A 108 17.18 -6.28 5.23
CA ILE A 108 16.61 -4.92 5.13
C ILE A 108 17.63 -3.86 5.55
N SER A 109 18.38 -4.10 6.62
CA SER A 109 19.35 -3.13 7.16
C SER A 109 20.59 -2.96 6.29
N SER A 110 20.97 -4.00 5.53
CA SER A 110 22.20 -4.03 4.74
C SER A 110 22.08 -3.51 3.30
N LEU A 111 20.89 -3.57 2.69
CA LEU A 111 20.66 -3.18 1.30
C LEU A 111 20.33 -1.69 1.14
N ASN A 112 20.51 -1.17 -0.06
CA ASN A 112 20.02 0.17 -0.43
C ASN A 112 18.71 0.04 -1.19
N PHE A 113 17.77 0.96 -0.91
CA PHE A 113 16.50 1.01 -1.61
C PHE A 113 16.34 2.37 -2.28
N TYR A 114 15.88 2.35 -3.51
CA TYR A 114 15.55 3.54 -4.28
C TYR A 114 14.13 3.40 -4.81
N THR A 115 13.46 4.52 -5.05
CA THR A 115 12.07 4.49 -5.48
C THR A 115 11.81 5.49 -6.59
N ILE A 116 10.82 5.17 -7.40
CA ILE A 116 10.09 6.12 -8.23
C ILE A 116 8.83 6.58 -7.51
N ASP A 117 8.16 7.60 -8.05
CA ASP A 117 6.93 8.09 -7.46
C ASP A 117 5.85 7.00 -7.45
N LEU A 118 4.96 7.06 -6.46
CA LEU A 118 3.82 6.15 -6.31
C LEU A 118 3.07 6.03 -7.65
N ILE A 119 2.78 4.80 -8.05
CA ILE A 119 1.90 4.50 -9.17
C ILE A 119 0.50 4.29 -8.60
N ASP A 120 -0.42 5.15 -9.00
CA ASP A 120 -1.83 5.04 -8.67
C ASP A 120 -2.63 5.01 -9.98
N PRO A 121 -3.03 3.82 -10.44
CA PRO A 121 -3.74 3.66 -11.70
C PRO A 121 -5.13 4.28 -11.72
N SER A 122 -5.70 4.64 -10.57
CA SER A 122 -7.01 5.29 -10.50
C SER A 122 -7.04 6.69 -11.11
N TYR A 123 -5.87 7.33 -11.24
CA TYR A 123 -5.73 8.67 -11.87
C TYR A 123 -5.48 8.63 -13.37
N PHE A 124 -5.41 7.44 -13.98
CA PHE A 124 -5.03 7.30 -15.38
C PHE A 124 -6.19 6.79 -16.23
N ASP A 125 -6.24 7.28 -17.48
CA ASP A 125 -7.24 6.85 -18.46
C ASP A 125 -7.03 5.39 -18.88
N SER A 126 -8.07 4.78 -19.46
CA SER A 126 -8.12 3.38 -19.88
C SER A 126 -7.05 2.96 -20.92
N HIS A 127 -6.33 3.91 -21.50
CA HIS A 127 -5.26 3.65 -22.47
C HIS A 127 -3.87 3.52 -21.84
N HIS A 128 -3.74 3.82 -20.54
CA HIS A 128 -2.47 3.73 -19.85
C HIS A 128 -2.30 2.34 -19.19
N ASN A 129 -1.18 1.71 -19.45
CA ASN A 129 -0.83 0.44 -18.80
C ASN A 129 0.30 0.64 -17.79
N ILE A 130 0.45 -0.31 -16.88
CA ILE A 130 1.40 -0.24 -15.78
C ILE A 130 2.86 -0.14 -16.26
N ILE A 131 3.19 -0.76 -17.41
CA ILE A 131 4.54 -0.75 -17.97
C ILE A 131 4.89 0.66 -18.45
N SER A 132 4.02 1.28 -19.24
CA SER A 132 4.24 2.66 -19.72
C SER A 132 4.31 3.66 -18.58
N LEU A 133 3.50 3.50 -17.54
CA LEU A 133 3.56 4.33 -16.33
C LEU A 133 4.90 4.18 -15.60
N PHE A 134 5.38 2.93 -15.46
CA PHE A 134 6.67 2.66 -14.87
C PHE A 134 7.81 3.33 -15.65
N LEU A 135 7.85 3.14 -16.98
CA LEU A 135 8.87 3.74 -17.85
C LEU A 135 8.86 5.26 -17.77
N ALA A 136 7.67 5.87 -17.81
CA ALA A 136 7.52 7.32 -17.69
C ALA A 136 8.02 7.87 -16.35
N LYS A 137 7.67 7.22 -15.23
CA LYS A 137 8.11 7.63 -13.89
C LYS A 137 9.59 7.41 -13.68
N LEU A 138 10.15 6.30 -14.15
CA LEU A 138 11.59 6.04 -14.08
C LEU A 138 12.38 7.08 -14.89
N TYR A 139 11.91 7.42 -16.09
CA TYR A 139 12.51 8.47 -16.92
C TYR A 139 12.42 9.86 -16.25
N ALA A 140 11.27 10.20 -15.66
CA ALA A 140 11.11 11.46 -14.93
C ALA A 140 12.10 11.56 -13.75
N LYS A 141 12.30 10.45 -13.02
CA LYS A 141 13.27 10.37 -11.92
C LYS A 141 14.70 10.50 -12.41
N TYR A 142 15.04 9.82 -13.50
CA TYR A 142 16.33 9.96 -14.17
C TYR A 142 16.59 11.42 -14.57
N LYS A 143 15.63 12.06 -15.27
CA LYS A 143 15.75 13.45 -15.72
C LYS A 143 15.94 14.43 -14.56
N SER A 144 15.24 14.22 -13.46
CA SER A 144 15.39 15.05 -12.24
C SER A 144 16.79 14.91 -11.64
N LYS A 145 17.33 13.68 -11.56
CA LYS A 145 18.67 13.42 -11.01
C LYS A 145 19.77 14.00 -11.90
N VAL A 146 19.67 13.79 -13.22
CA VAL A 146 20.68 14.32 -14.18
C VAL A 146 20.78 15.85 -14.15
N LYS A 147 19.67 16.56 -13.90
CA LYS A 147 19.70 18.02 -13.75
C LYS A 147 20.50 18.50 -12.54
N ASN A 148 20.58 17.68 -11.51
CA ASN A 148 21.19 18.00 -10.23
C ASN A 148 22.64 17.48 -10.10
N ASP A 149 23.08 16.62 -11.02
CA ASP A 149 24.40 15.98 -10.98
C ASP A 149 25.07 16.05 -12.36
N GLU A 150 25.97 17.03 -12.52
CA GLU A 150 26.73 17.28 -13.76
C GLU A 150 27.86 16.26 -14.02
N LYS A 151 28.18 15.39 -13.04
CA LYS A 151 29.35 14.50 -13.10
C LYS A 151 29.06 13.09 -13.65
N ILE A 152 27.84 12.82 -14.11
CA ILE A 152 27.46 11.50 -14.59
C ILE A 152 28.17 11.22 -15.92
N ASN A 153 28.78 10.03 -16.03
CA ASN A 153 29.47 9.57 -17.22
C ASN A 153 28.51 9.48 -18.44
N GLU A 154 28.87 10.15 -19.54
CA GLU A 154 28.05 10.20 -20.76
C GLU A 154 27.75 8.80 -21.34
N ASN A 155 28.69 7.85 -21.28
CA ASN A 155 28.48 6.49 -21.75
C ASN A 155 27.38 5.77 -20.93
N LEU A 156 27.30 6.02 -19.62
CA LEU A 156 26.25 5.44 -18.76
C LEU A 156 24.88 6.08 -19.03
N LYS A 157 24.85 7.38 -19.34
CA LYS A 157 23.61 8.05 -19.79
C LYS A 157 23.10 7.45 -21.10
N ILE A 158 24.01 7.23 -22.08
CA ILE A 158 23.68 6.62 -23.36
C ILE A 158 23.17 5.18 -23.14
N SER A 159 23.84 4.41 -22.28
CA SER A 159 23.42 3.03 -21.95
C SER A 159 22.01 3.00 -21.37
N PHE A 160 21.69 3.86 -20.40
CA PHE A 160 20.34 3.98 -19.83
C PHE A 160 19.31 4.37 -20.88
N LEU A 161 19.60 5.38 -21.72
CA LEU A 161 18.65 5.84 -22.74
C LEU A 161 18.40 4.77 -23.81
N ASN A 162 19.41 4.01 -24.19
CA ASN A 162 19.27 2.88 -25.11
C ASN A 162 18.39 1.77 -24.49
N ALA A 163 18.66 1.39 -23.24
CA ALA A 163 17.83 0.42 -22.52
C ALA A 163 16.38 0.87 -22.40
N LEU A 164 16.16 2.16 -22.10
CA LEU A 164 14.82 2.76 -22.03
C LEU A 164 14.11 2.70 -23.38
N THR A 165 14.81 3.02 -24.48
CA THR A 165 14.25 3.00 -25.83
C THR A 165 13.87 1.57 -26.24
N THR A 166 14.71 0.57 -25.95
CA THR A 166 14.44 -0.84 -26.22
C THR A 166 13.20 -1.31 -25.44
N ALA A 167 13.17 -1.09 -24.14
CA ALA A 167 12.02 -1.46 -23.32
C ALA A 167 10.72 -0.76 -23.75
N GLN A 168 10.79 0.51 -24.16
CA GLN A 168 9.64 1.25 -24.66
C GLN A 168 9.14 0.67 -25.99
N ASN A 169 10.01 0.30 -26.91
CA ASN A 169 9.64 -0.28 -28.20
C ASN A 169 8.96 -1.65 -27.99
N HIS A 170 9.52 -2.53 -27.17
CA HIS A 170 8.91 -3.82 -26.88
C HIS A 170 7.60 -3.69 -26.11
N ALA A 171 7.50 -2.74 -25.15
CA ALA A 171 6.24 -2.42 -24.50
C ALA A 171 5.17 -1.94 -25.49
N LYS A 172 5.53 -1.11 -26.46
CA LYS A 172 4.63 -0.63 -27.49
C LYS A 172 4.12 -1.76 -28.39
N MET A 173 5.01 -2.63 -28.86
CA MET A 173 4.64 -3.81 -29.66
C MET A 173 3.68 -4.74 -28.91
N LEU A 174 3.89 -4.94 -27.58
CA LEU A 174 2.99 -5.74 -26.74
C LEU A 174 1.59 -5.16 -26.62
N LEU A 175 1.48 -3.82 -26.59
CA LEU A 175 0.26 -3.09 -26.23
C LEU A 175 -0.56 -2.66 -27.45
N GLU A 176 0.08 -2.42 -28.56
CA GLU A 176 -0.57 -2.23 -29.85
C GLU A 176 -1.06 -3.59 -30.33
N LYS A 177 -2.26 -4.00 -29.86
CA LYS A 177 -2.98 -5.11 -30.47
C LYS A 177 -3.20 -4.75 -31.92
N SER A 178 -2.39 -5.30 -32.79
CA SER A 178 -2.69 -5.25 -34.21
C SER A 178 -3.89 -6.17 -34.46
N ASP A 179 -5.09 -5.60 -34.53
CA ASP A 179 -6.28 -6.29 -35.04
C ASP A 179 -6.18 -6.64 -36.53
N SER A 180 -4.99 -6.52 -37.11
CA SER A 180 -4.76 -6.78 -38.51
C SER A 180 -4.55 -8.28 -38.77
N LEU A 181 -5.58 -8.87 -39.35
CA LEU A 181 -5.51 -10.17 -40.06
C LEU A 181 -4.42 -10.21 -41.15
N ASP A 182 -3.75 -9.09 -41.41
CA ASP A 182 -2.80 -8.87 -42.50
C ASP A 182 -1.32 -8.85 -42.05
N MET A 183 -1.00 -9.16 -40.78
CA MET A 183 0.38 -9.25 -40.35
C MET A 183 1.10 -10.42 -41.01
N ASN A 184 2.29 -10.15 -41.54
CA ASN A 184 3.14 -11.22 -42.03
C ASN A 184 3.71 -12.06 -40.87
N VAL A 185 4.15 -13.27 -41.13
CA VAL A 185 4.66 -14.22 -40.13
C VAL A 185 5.86 -13.65 -39.35
N ILE A 186 6.67 -12.82 -39.99
CA ILE A 186 7.86 -12.21 -39.38
C ILE A 186 7.44 -11.18 -38.32
N GLU A 187 6.49 -10.32 -38.65
CA GLU A 187 5.94 -9.34 -37.70
C GLU A 187 5.27 -10.01 -36.48
N GLN A 188 4.59 -11.13 -36.69
CA GLN A 188 4.03 -11.93 -35.58
C GLN A 188 5.13 -12.50 -34.67
N LEU A 189 6.22 -13.00 -35.24
CA LEU A 189 7.36 -13.52 -34.50
C LEU A 189 8.10 -12.40 -33.75
N GLU A 190 8.24 -11.22 -34.34
CA GLU A 190 8.84 -10.05 -33.70
C GLU A 190 8.00 -9.60 -32.49
N ASN A 191 6.68 -9.56 -32.61
CA ASN A 191 5.78 -9.24 -31.50
C ASN A 191 5.85 -10.27 -30.36
N LEU A 192 5.93 -11.56 -30.69
CA LEU A 192 6.10 -12.61 -29.72
C LEU A 192 7.46 -12.52 -29.01
N SER A 193 8.53 -12.26 -29.77
CA SER A 193 9.87 -12.05 -29.21
C SER A 193 9.88 -10.86 -28.26
N ALA A 194 9.31 -9.71 -28.67
CA ALA A 194 9.21 -8.52 -27.84
C ALA A 194 8.49 -8.80 -26.50
N ALA A 195 7.43 -9.61 -26.51
CA ALA A 195 6.71 -9.98 -25.30
C ALA A 195 7.54 -10.88 -24.36
N VAL A 196 8.40 -11.74 -24.92
CA VAL A 196 9.32 -12.61 -24.15
C VAL A 196 10.48 -11.79 -23.58
N ASP A 197 11.05 -10.91 -24.38
CA ASP A 197 12.26 -10.15 -24.06
C ASP A 197 11.99 -8.97 -23.09
N LEU A 198 10.76 -8.46 -23.06
CA LEU A 198 10.41 -7.27 -22.27
C LEU A 198 10.78 -7.39 -20.78
N LYS A 199 10.64 -8.57 -20.18
CA LYS A 199 11.02 -8.80 -18.77
C LYS A 199 12.52 -8.55 -18.56
N GLU A 200 13.35 -9.08 -19.45
CA GLU A 200 14.81 -8.92 -19.40
C GLU A 200 15.22 -7.48 -19.70
N ASP A 201 14.52 -6.81 -20.63
CA ASP A 201 14.78 -5.40 -20.94
C ASP A 201 14.45 -4.47 -19.77
N LEU A 202 13.37 -4.73 -19.04
CA LEU A 202 13.05 -3.98 -17.84
C LEU A 202 14.10 -4.20 -16.75
N LYS A 203 14.64 -5.42 -16.62
CA LYS A 203 15.75 -5.72 -15.71
C LYS A 203 17.00 -4.92 -16.08
N LYS A 204 17.42 -5.00 -17.35
CA LYS A 204 18.56 -4.24 -17.88
C LYS A 204 18.39 -2.73 -17.72
N LEU A 205 17.16 -2.24 -17.89
CA LEU A 205 16.85 -0.82 -17.71
C LEU A 205 17.05 -0.39 -16.26
N VAL A 206 16.59 -1.17 -15.29
CA VAL A 206 16.78 -0.86 -13.86
C VAL A 206 18.25 -0.94 -13.48
N ASP A 207 18.99 -1.94 -13.98
CA ASP A 207 20.42 -2.08 -13.76
C ASP A 207 21.19 -0.89 -14.37
N ALA A 208 20.88 -0.49 -15.62
CA ALA A 208 21.46 0.68 -16.26
C ALA A 208 21.14 1.99 -15.52
N TYR A 209 19.95 2.09 -14.89
CA TYR A 209 19.61 3.21 -14.02
C TYR A 209 20.50 3.24 -12.78
N PHE A 210 20.72 2.10 -12.13
CA PHE A 210 21.60 2.00 -10.97
C PHE A 210 23.06 2.30 -11.33
N ASP A 211 23.56 1.76 -12.44
CA ASP A 211 24.92 2.01 -12.92
C ASP A 211 25.14 3.51 -13.23
N CYS A 212 24.15 4.16 -13.85
CA CYS A 212 24.21 5.58 -14.21
C CYS A 212 24.43 6.47 -12.98
N PHE A 213 23.93 6.08 -11.82
CA PHE A 213 24.04 6.84 -10.58
C PHE A 213 24.96 6.20 -9.53
N GLY A 214 25.74 5.17 -9.91
CA GLY A 214 26.67 4.50 -9.01
C GLY A 214 25.99 3.77 -7.83
N LEU A 215 24.76 3.32 -8.02
CA LEU A 215 23.92 2.73 -6.98
C LEU A 215 24.11 1.20 -6.94
N LYS A 216 25.27 0.75 -6.47
CA LYS A 216 25.57 -0.68 -6.35
C LYS A 216 24.74 -1.33 -5.22
N ASP A 217 24.45 -2.63 -5.35
CA ASP A 217 23.70 -3.43 -4.37
C ASP A 217 22.37 -2.76 -3.95
N SER A 218 21.63 -2.30 -4.95
CA SER A 218 20.43 -1.53 -4.75
C SER A 218 19.19 -2.26 -5.29
N ILE A 219 18.06 -2.02 -4.64
CA ILE A 219 16.74 -2.54 -5.05
C ILE A 219 15.83 -1.37 -5.38
N LEU A 220 15.14 -1.45 -6.52
CA LEU A 220 14.12 -0.50 -6.90
C LEU A 220 12.81 -0.84 -6.18
N LEU A 221 12.38 0.03 -5.28
CA LEU A 221 11.11 -0.07 -4.60
C LEU A 221 10.00 0.51 -5.48
N LEU A 222 9.11 -0.35 -5.94
CA LEU A 222 7.94 0.01 -6.71
C LEU A 222 6.72 0.00 -5.79
N ARG A 223 6.02 1.13 -5.68
CA ARG A 223 4.83 1.28 -4.83
C ARG A 223 3.61 1.49 -5.74
N ILE A 224 2.59 0.65 -5.57
CA ILE A 224 1.38 0.65 -6.41
C ILE A 224 0.15 0.66 -5.50
N ASP A 225 -0.77 1.59 -5.74
CA ASP A 225 -1.99 1.74 -4.94
C ASP A 225 -3.24 1.64 -5.81
N ASP A 226 -4.34 1.17 -5.20
CA ASP A 226 -5.71 1.23 -5.73
C ASP A 226 -5.90 0.69 -7.19
N ILE A 227 -5.14 -0.35 -7.57
CA ILE A 227 -5.27 -1.00 -8.89
C ILE A 227 -6.68 -1.61 -9.09
N ASP A 228 -7.34 -1.99 -8.01
CA ASP A 228 -8.68 -2.58 -7.97
C ASP A 228 -9.79 -1.57 -8.29
N LEU A 229 -9.53 -0.27 -8.24
CA LEU A 229 -10.46 0.77 -8.65
C LEU A 229 -10.61 0.86 -10.17
N ASN A 230 -9.64 0.39 -10.94
CA ASN A 230 -9.76 0.29 -12.38
C ASN A 230 -10.37 -1.07 -12.79
N ALA A 231 -11.70 -1.14 -12.78
CA ALA A 231 -12.43 -2.40 -13.01
C ALA A 231 -12.17 -3.04 -14.38
N LYS A 232 -11.80 -2.26 -15.41
CA LYS A 232 -11.52 -2.77 -16.76
C LYS A 232 -10.10 -3.32 -16.89
N GLU A 233 -9.12 -2.55 -16.40
CA GLU A 233 -7.71 -2.80 -16.66
C GLU A 233 -6.97 -3.39 -15.45
N GLY A 234 -7.59 -3.39 -14.26
CA GLY A 234 -6.95 -3.84 -13.01
C GLY A 234 -6.39 -5.26 -13.09
N ASN A 235 -7.15 -6.21 -13.69
CA ASN A 235 -6.66 -7.57 -13.90
C ASN A 235 -5.49 -7.63 -14.88
N ILE A 236 -5.55 -6.87 -15.98
CA ILE A 236 -4.49 -6.81 -16.99
C ILE A 236 -3.22 -6.20 -16.36
N MET A 237 -3.38 -5.14 -15.57
CA MET A 237 -2.28 -4.52 -14.83
C MET A 237 -1.64 -5.50 -13.83
N ALA A 238 -2.46 -6.23 -13.06
CA ALA A 238 -1.98 -7.25 -12.14
C ALA A 238 -1.22 -8.37 -12.85
N GLU A 239 -1.71 -8.83 -14.01
CA GLU A 239 -1.02 -9.80 -14.87
C GLU A 239 0.32 -9.26 -15.39
N HIS A 240 0.37 -8.00 -15.83
CA HIS A 240 1.60 -7.36 -16.31
C HIS A 240 2.60 -7.21 -15.17
N ILE A 241 2.16 -6.86 -13.96
CA ILE A 241 3.04 -6.82 -12.78
C ILE A 241 3.66 -8.20 -12.55
N ARG A 242 2.84 -9.25 -12.53
CA ARG A 242 3.32 -10.62 -12.35
C ARG A 242 4.29 -11.08 -13.43
N LYS A 243 4.00 -10.75 -14.70
CA LYS A 243 4.83 -11.20 -15.83
C LYS A 243 6.16 -10.46 -15.93
N TYR A 244 6.17 -9.16 -15.67
CA TYR A 244 7.28 -8.29 -16.04
C TYR A 244 8.04 -7.68 -14.85
N PHE A 245 7.42 -7.57 -13.66
CA PHE A 245 8.07 -6.95 -12.50
C PHE A 245 8.52 -7.92 -11.41
N ILE A 246 8.31 -9.24 -11.60
CA ILE A 246 8.93 -10.25 -10.73
C ILE A 246 10.39 -10.42 -11.18
N GLN A 247 11.28 -9.68 -10.52
CA GLN A 247 12.70 -9.57 -10.83
C GLN A 247 13.49 -9.32 -9.54
N SER A 248 14.75 -9.79 -9.51
CA SER A 248 15.61 -9.70 -8.32
C SER A 248 16.03 -8.28 -7.93
N ASN A 249 16.04 -7.33 -8.89
CA ASN A 249 16.40 -5.94 -8.67
C ASN A 249 15.20 -5.01 -8.37
N ILE A 250 13.99 -5.56 -8.27
CA ILE A 250 12.75 -4.83 -7.95
C ILE A 250 12.10 -5.44 -6.71
N LEU A 251 11.54 -4.61 -5.84
CA LEU A 251 10.64 -4.97 -4.75
C LEU A 251 9.32 -4.23 -4.95
N VAL A 252 8.20 -4.95 -4.98
CA VAL A 252 6.88 -4.35 -5.21
C VAL A 252 6.08 -4.33 -3.91
N LEU A 253 5.69 -3.14 -3.47
CA LEU A 253 4.68 -2.96 -2.42
C LEU A 253 3.37 -2.54 -3.08
N MET A 254 2.32 -3.28 -2.83
CA MET A 254 1.02 -3.03 -3.45
C MET A 254 -0.09 -2.96 -2.40
N ALA A 255 -1.01 -2.02 -2.54
CA ALA A 255 -2.19 -1.93 -1.69
C ALA A 255 -3.46 -2.04 -2.55
N LEU A 256 -4.33 -2.97 -2.21
CA LEU A 256 -5.62 -3.16 -2.90
C LEU A 256 -6.66 -3.86 -2.01
N LYS A 257 -7.91 -3.84 -2.46
CA LYS A 257 -8.98 -4.66 -1.90
C LYS A 257 -9.08 -5.96 -2.72
N LEU A 258 -8.59 -7.06 -2.13
CA LEU A 258 -8.47 -8.36 -2.82
C LEU A 258 -9.81 -8.88 -3.32
N ASP A 259 -10.90 -8.70 -2.53
CA ASP A 259 -12.24 -9.15 -2.89
C ASP A 259 -12.77 -8.51 -4.19
N GLN A 260 -12.40 -7.24 -4.45
CA GLN A 260 -12.79 -6.58 -5.71
C GLN A 260 -12.11 -7.23 -6.92
N LEU A 261 -10.81 -7.51 -6.81
CA LEU A 261 -10.08 -8.21 -7.86
C LEU A 261 -10.62 -9.64 -8.07
N GLU A 262 -11.00 -10.31 -6.97
CA GLU A 262 -11.63 -11.62 -7.00
C GLU A 262 -12.95 -11.60 -7.77
N ILE A 263 -13.84 -10.65 -7.47
CA ILE A 263 -15.14 -10.49 -8.16
C ILE A 263 -14.94 -10.23 -9.65
N ILE A 264 -14.02 -9.34 -10.01
CA ILE A 264 -13.72 -9.04 -11.42
C ILE A 264 -13.25 -10.30 -12.13
N LYS A 265 -12.37 -11.08 -11.50
CA LYS A 265 -11.82 -12.31 -12.09
C LYS A 265 -12.85 -13.45 -12.17
N LYS A 266 -13.76 -13.54 -11.20
CA LYS A 266 -14.90 -14.48 -11.25
C LYS A 266 -15.78 -14.21 -12.46
N ASN A 267 -16.14 -12.95 -12.68
CA ASN A 267 -16.95 -12.55 -13.83
C ASN A 267 -16.23 -12.86 -15.15
N GLU A 268 -14.95 -12.52 -15.26
CA GLU A 268 -14.13 -12.82 -16.44
C GLU A 268 -14.10 -14.32 -16.76
N TYR A 269 -13.90 -15.19 -15.74
CA TYR A 269 -13.89 -16.63 -15.95
C TYR A 269 -15.29 -17.19 -16.26
N ALA A 270 -16.34 -16.67 -15.63
CA ALA A 270 -17.72 -17.05 -15.94
C ALA A 270 -18.05 -16.80 -17.41
N ASP A 271 -17.68 -15.62 -17.92
CA ASP A 271 -17.91 -15.25 -19.32
C ASP A 271 -17.03 -16.05 -20.28
N LEU A 272 -15.74 -16.20 -19.97
CA LEU A 272 -14.76 -16.88 -20.82
C LEU A 272 -15.11 -18.36 -21.04
N PHE A 273 -15.48 -19.05 -19.94
CA PHE A 273 -15.76 -20.47 -19.96
C PHE A 273 -17.24 -20.81 -20.06
N LYS A 274 -18.13 -19.80 -20.09
CA LYS A 274 -19.60 -19.94 -20.09
C LYS A 274 -20.10 -20.79 -18.90
N LEU A 275 -19.44 -20.65 -17.74
CA LEU A 275 -19.69 -21.43 -16.51
C LEU A 275 -20.57 -20.67 -15.52
N HIS A 276 -21.60 -19.95 -15.98
CA HIS A 276 -22.41 -19.08 -15.12
C HIS A 276 -23.10 -19.78 -13.94
N ASN A 277 -23.23 -21.11 -13.97
CA ASN A 277 -23.91 -21.90 -12.95
C ASN A 277 -22.97 -22.73 -12.07
N ASP A 278 -21.64 -22.65 -12.26
CA ASP A 278 -20.65 -23.43 -11.49
C ASP A 278 -19.76 -22.50 -10.67
N GLU A 279 -20.36 -21.91 -9.61
CA GLU A 279 -19.68 -20.95 -8.73
C GLU A 279 -18.49 -21.57 -7.99
N GLU A 280 -18.56 -22.87 -7.65
CA GLU A 280 -17.49 -23.56 -6.94
C GLU A 280 -16.27 -23.75 -7.82
N LEU A 281 -16.46 -24.18 -9.07
CA LEU A 281 -15.36 -24.34 -10.02
C LEU A 281 -14.68 -22.99 -10.32
N ILE A 282 -15.49 -21.95 -10.58
CA ILE A 282 -14.99 -20.59 -10.82
C ILE A 282 -14.23 -20.09 -9.58
N GLY A 283 -14.79 -20.28 -8.38
CA GLY A 283 -14.15 -19.90 -7.13
C GLY A 283 -12.78 -20.54 -6.96
N ASN A 284 -12.68 -21.85 -7.17
CA ASN A 284 -11.41 -22.59 -7.12
C ASN A 284 -10.37 -22.10 -8.15
N MET A 285 -10.82 -21.75 -9.36
CA MET A 285 -9.94 -21.22 -10.41
C MET A 285 -9.38 -19.86 -10.02
N VAL A 286 -10.21 -18.97 -9.49
CA VAL A 286 -9.83 -17.64 -9.03
C VAL A 286 -8.90 -17.71 -7.82
N GLU A 287 -9.18 -18.58 -6.86
CA GLU A 287 -8.31 -18.79 -5.70
C GLU A 287 -6.88 -19.20 -6.13
N ARG A 288 -6.77 -20.18 -7.03
CA ARG A 288 -5.48 -20.61 -7.60
C ARG A 288 -4.77 -19.49 -8.34
N TYR A 289 -5.52 -18.68 -9.09
CA TYR A 289 -4.97 -17.52 -9.78
C TYR A 289 -4.41 -16.50 -8.79
N LEU A 290 -5.20 -16.12 -7.78
CA LEU A 290 -4.79 -15.15 -6.77
C LEU A 290 -3.66 -15.67 -5.87
N ALA A 291 -3.62 -16.98 -5.58
CA ALA A 291 -2.52 -17.57 -4.83
C ALA A 291 -1.20 -17.54 -5.62
N LYS A 292 -1.27 -17.64 -6.94
CA LYS A 292 -0.10 -17.54 -7.82
C LYS A 292 0.35 -16.09 -8.01
N LEU A 293 -0.59 -15.16 -8.08
CA LEU A 293 -0.32 -13.73 -8.25
C LEU A 293 0.22 -13.12 -6.96
N PHE A 294 -0.42 -13.42 -5.84
CA PHE A 294 -0.10 -12.94 -4.50
C PHE A 294 0.00 -14.12 -3.53
N PRO A 295 1.18 -14.70 -3.32
CA PRO A 295 1.37 -15.79 -2.37
C PRO A 295 0.91 -15.43 -0.96
N GLN A 296 0.32 -16.39 -0.24
CA GLN A 296 -0.28 -16.14 1.07
C GLN A 296 0.69 -15.54 2.10
N ASN A 297 1.94 -15.98 2.08
CA ASN A 297 3.01 -15.49 2.97
C ASN A 297 3.46 -14.05 2.68
N GLN A 298 3.03 -13.46 1.58
CA GLN A 298 3.31 -12.07 1.17
C GLN A 298 2.08 -11.17 1.25
N ARG A 299 0.95 -11.68 1.78
CA ARG A 299 -0.26 -10.90 2.03
C ARG A 299 -0.25 -10.38 3.46
N ILE A 300 -0.30 -9.07 3.61
CA ILE A 300 -0.37 -8.37 4.88
C ILE A 300 -1.81 -7.87 5.06
N TYR A 301 -2.59 -8.58 5.87
CA TYR A 301 -3.96 -8.21 6.15
C TYR A 301 -4.02 -7.10 7.20
N LEU A 302 -4.67 -5.99 6.85
CA LEU A 302 -4.86 -4.87 7.77
C LEU A 302 -5.84 -5.27 8.87
N PRO A 303 -5.70 -4.70 10.11
CA PRO A 303 -6.56 -5.05 11.22
C PRO A 303 -7.98 -4.58 10.96
N ASP A 304 -8.95 -5.37 11.37
CA ASP A 304 -10.33 -4.95 11.45
C ASP A 304 -10.53 -3.91 12.55
N ILE A 305 -11.56 -3.10 12.42
CA ILE A 305 -11.85 -2.08 13.40
C ILE A 305 -12.13 -2.71 14.78
N ASP A 306 -12.74 -3.87 14.84
CA ASP A 306 -13.05 -4.58 16.09
C ASP A 306 -11.79 -4.96 16.86
N ASP A 307 -10.70 -5.32 16.17
CA ASP A 307 -9.39 -5.59 16.78
C ASP A 307 -8.79 -4.35 17.46
N ILE A 308 -9.16 -3.17 16.97
CA ILE A 308 -8.67 -1.88 17.46
C ILE A 308 -9.52 -1.36 18.62
N LEU A 309 -10.84 -1.60 18.60
CA LEU A 309 -11.79 -1.05 19.57
C LEU A 309 -11.49 -1.45 21.01
N GLU A 310 -10.92 -2.62 21.25
CA GLU A 310 -10.61 -3.13 22.58
C GLU A 310 -9.21 -2.75 23.09
N LYS A 311 -8.38 -2.12 22.24
CA LYS A 311 -7.03 -1.69 22.61
C LYS A 311 -7.07 -0.41 23.46
N THR A 312 -6.07 -0.25 24.33
CA THR A 312 -5.87 1.02 25.05
C THR A 312 -5.45 2.10 24.08
N LEU A 313 -6.17 3.20 24.04
CA LEU A 313 -5.89 4.32 23.14
C LEU A 313 -5.27 5.50 23.88
N THR A 314 -4.18 6.00 23.33
CA THR A 314 -3.60 7.28 23.71
C THR A 314 -3.81 8.27 22.58
N ILE A 315 -4.47 9.39 22.88
CA ILE A 315 -4.53 10.54 21.98
C ILE A 315 -3.42 11.50 22.37
N LYS A 316 -2.65 11.92 21.38
CA LYS A 316 -1.58 12.89 21.55
C LYS A 316 -1.80 14.08 20.64
N THR A 317 -1.64 15.26 21.20
CA THR A 317 -1.49 16.54 20.51
C THR A 317 -0.28 17.28 21.09
N LYS A 318 0.15 18.38 20.46
CA LYS A 318 1.27 19.20 20.96
C LYS A 318 1.10 19.59 22.42
N ASP A 319 -0.15 19.89 22.83
CA ASP A 319 -0.45 20.49 24.12
C ASP A 319 -1.07 19.53 25.13
N LYS A 320 -1.61 18.40 24.69
CA LYS A 320 -2.39 17.48 25.54
C LYS A 320 -2.15 16.03 25.18
N MET A 321 -2.17 15.18 26.20
CA MET A 321 -2.19 13.75 26.08
C MET A 321 -3.33 13.17 26.91
N MET A 322 -4.10 12.27 26.34
CA MET A 322 -5.20 11.59 27.02
C MET A 322 -5.12 10.10 26.78
N GLU A 323 -5.24 9.32 27.83
CA GLU A 323 -5.26 7.86 27.77
C GLU A 323 -6.65 7.33 28.13
N CYS A 324 -7.11 6.35 27.38
CA CYS A 324 -8.39 5.71 27.60
C CYS A 324 -8.24 4.18 27.57
N PRO A 325 -8.94 3.45 28.48
CA PRO A 325 -8.81 1.99 28.58
C PRO A 325 -9.19 1.23 27.30
N SER A 326 -10.06 1.78 26.47
CA SER A 326 -10.37 1.24 25.15
C SER A 326 -10.91 2.33 24.22
N VAL A 327 -10.69 2.12 22.91
CA VAL A 327 -11.28 2.99 21.87
C VAL A 327 -12.80 2.98 21.94
N ARG A 328 -13.40 1.81 22.22
CA ARG A 328 -14.85 1.63 22.38
C ARG A 328 -15.44 2.54 23.45
N GLN A 329 -14.75 2.75 24.55
CA GLN A 329 -15.20 3.63 25.65
C GLN A 329 -14.92 5.09 25.36
N MET A 330 -13.84 5.39 24.65
CA MET A 330 -13.39 6.76 24.41
C MET A 330 -14.39 7.59 23.60
N VAL A 331 -14.93 7.02 22.50
CA VAL A 331 -15.83 7.76 21.61
C VAL A 331 -17.10 8.22 22.37
N PRO A 332 -17.83 7.35 23.08
CA PRO A 332 -18.96 7.78 23.90
C PRO A 332 -18.60 8.79 25.02
N GLN A 333 -17.42 8.62 25.65
CA GLN A 333 -16.95 9.56 26.67
C GLN A 333 -16.68 10.96 26.09
N LEU A 334 -15.99 11.04 24.95
CA LEU A 334 -15.76 12.31 24.26
C LEU A 334 -17.08 12.97 23.86
N ILE A 335 -18.03 12.20 23.30
CA ILE A 335 -19.34 12.72 22.92
C ILE A 335 -20.05 13.27 24.15
N PHE A 336 -20.07 12.53 25.25
CA PHE A 336 -20.69 12.97 26.48
C PHE A 336 -20.06 14.27 27.05
N GLN A 337 -18.73 14.34 27.07
CA GLN A 337 -18.02 15.55 27.51
C GLN A 337 -18.38 16.79 26.68
N LYS A 338 -18.53 16.59 25.35
CA LYS A 338 -18.76 17.68 24.40
C LYS A 338 -20.24 18.07 24.26
N THR A 339 -21.16 17.12 24.41
CA THR A 339 -22.58 17.34 24.08
C THR A 339 -23.55 17.07 25.22
N ARG A 340 -23.09 16.42 26.29
CA ARG A 340 -23.93 15.87 27.37
C ARG A 340 -24.94 14.81 26.94
N TYR A 341 -24.85 14.33 25.68
CA TYR A 341 -25.60 13.17 25.25
C TYR A 341 -24.90 11.89 25.71
N LEU A 342 -25.67 11.04 26.41
CA LEU A 342 -25.21 9.75 26.88
C LEU A 342 -25.65 8.68 25.88
N PHE A 343 -24.68 8.01 25.26
CA PHE A 343 -24.95 6.84 24.44
C PHE A 343 -24.69 5.58 25.25
N TYR A 344 -25.73 4.78 25.39
CA TYR A 344 -25.62 3.48 26.07
C TYR A 344 -24.82 2.52 25.18
N ASN A 345 -23.73 2.01 25.71
CA ASN A 345 -22.87 1.05 25.04
C ASN A 345 -23.09 -0.34 25.64
N SER A 346 -23.88 -1.18 24.98
CA SER A 346 -24.03 -2.56 25.37
C SER A 346 -22.84 -3.38 24.84
N PRO A 347 -22.26 -4.32 25.61
CA PRO A 347 -21.20 -5.22 25.13
C PRO A 347 -21.58 -6.06 23.91
N SER A 348 -22.90 -6.28 23.73
CA SER A 348 -23.44 -7.09 22.62
C SER A 348 -23.80 -6.28 21.37
N HIS A 349 -23.75 -4.95 21.39
CA HIS A 349 -24.11 -4.10 20.26
C HIS A 349 -22.95 -3.20 19.91
N VAL A 350 -22.50 -3.30 18.66
CA VAL A 350 -21.57 -2.32 18.08
C VAL A 350 -22.28 -0.96 18.13
N SER A 351 -21.69 0.00 18.80
CA SER A 351 -22.26 1.34 18.89
C SER A 351 -22.38 1.91 17.48
N PHE A 352 -23.59 2.34 17.08
CA PHE A 352 -23.84 3.04 15.81
C PHE A 352 -22.96 4.28 15.60
N ILE A 353 -22.30 4.73 16.65
CA ILE A 353 -21.48 5.95 16.66
C ILE A 353 -20.02 5.65 16.33
N VAL A 354 -19.56 4.44 16.57
CA VAL A 354 -18.18 4.06 16.28
C VAL A 354 -18.08 3.68 14.81
N PRO A 355 -17.29 4.43 14.02
CA PRO A 355 -17.13 4.13 12.59
C PRO A 355 -16.53 2.74 12.35
N ARG A 356 -16.92 2.16 11.20
CA ARG A 356 -16.50 0.80 10.82
C ARG A 356 -15.09 0.74 10.21
N ASN A 357 -14.39 1.86 10.09
CA ASN A 357 -13.04 1.89 9.58
C ASN A 357 -12.16 2.90 10.33
N LEU A 358 -10.85 2.67 10.27
CA LEU A 358 -9.86 3.43 11.02
C LEU A 358 -9.77 4.91 10.60
N ARG A 359 -9.98 5.20 9.32
CA ARG A 359 -9.96 6.57 8.79
C ARG A 359 -11.07 7.42 9.41
N ASP A 360 -12.30 6.91 9.37
CA ASP A 360 -13.47 7.64 9.88
C ASP A 360 -13.44 7.73 11.40
N LEU A 361 -12.97 6.68 12.08
CA LEU A 361 -12.74 6.70 13.52
C LEU A 361 -11.77 7.83 13.91
N ARG A 362 -10.63 7.92 13.23
CA ARG A 362 -9.65 8.98 13.49
C ARG A 362 -10.22 10.37 13.21
N GLN A 363 -11.00 10.51 12.15
CA GLN A 363 -11.67 11.78 11.83
C GLN A 363 -12.70 12.17 12.89
N LEU A 364 -13.50 11.21 13.34
CA LEU A 364 -14.46 11.43 14.42
C LEU A 364 -13.77 11.87 15.71
N ILE A 365 -12.73 11.16 16.12
CA ILE A 365 -11.94 11.51 17.31
C ILE A 365 -11.35 12.93 17.15
N LYS A 366 -10.75 13.25 15.99
CA LYS A 366 -10.19 14.60 15.73
C LYS A 366 -11.27 15.69 15.80
N MET A 367 -12.44 15.43 15.24
CA MET A 367 -13.57 16.36 15.30
C MET A 367 -14.05 16.59 16.73
N LEU A 368 -14.28 15.52 17.49
CA LEU A 368 -14.69 15.60 18.89
C LEU A 368 -13.64 16.29 19.76
N TRP A 369 -12.35 16.00 19.53
CA TRP A 369 -11.25 16.62 20.27
C TRP A 369 -11.22 18.14 20.10
N ASN A 370 -11.44 18.62 18.89
CA ASN A 370 -11.45 20.05 18.57
C ASN A 370 -12.75 20.77 18.93
N MET A 371 -13.80 20.03 19.29
CA MET A 371 -15.06 20.58 19.72
C MET A 371 -14.91 21.20 21.13
N PRO A 372 -15.47 22.39 21.40
CA PRO A 372 -15.47 22.96 22.76
C PRO A 372 -16.21 22.05 23.74
N ASP A 373 -15.77 22.06 25.00
CA ASP A 373 -16.48 21.35 26.07
C ASP A 373 -17.83 22.01 26.30
N TYR A 374 -18.84 21.20 26.66
CA TYR A 374 -20.15 21.70 27.02
C TYR A 374 -20.03 22.63 28.24
N GLN A 375 -20.50 23.88 28.12
CA GLN A 375 -20.60 24.85 29.20
C GLN A 375 -22.08 25.09 29.51
N GLU A 376 -22.43 25.10 30.78
CA GLU A 376 -23.82 25.36 31.21
C GLU A 376 -24.29 26.80 30.90
N LYS A 377 -23.34 27.73 30.69
CA LYS A 377 -23.60 29.10 30.23
C LYS A 377 -22.92 29.30 28.88
N ILE A 378 -23.72 29.39 27.84
CA ILE A 378 -23.25 29.59 26.47
C ILE A 378 -23.37 31.07 26.12
N ASP A 379 -22.25 31.72 25.82
CA ASP A 379 -22.26 33.02 25.13
C ASP A 379 -22.71 32.82 23.68
N ASP A 380 -23.44 33.81 23.12
CA ASP A 380 -24.08 33.70 21.79
C ASP A 380 -23.14 33.23 20.66
N ASN A 381 -21.86 33.60 20.70
CA ASN A 381 -20.86 33.15 19.72
C ASN A 381 -20.44 31.68 19.86
N SER A 382 -20.53 31.10 21.05
CA SER A 382 -20.24 29.69 21.33
C SER A 382 -21.39 28.79 20.90
N SER A 383 -22.63 29.29 20.98
CA SER A 383 -23.85 28.62 20.55
C SER A 383 -23.83 28.32 19.06
N LEU A 384 -23.44 29.28 18.21
CA LEU A 384 -23.38 29.09 16.76
C LEU A 384 -22.30 28.04 16.35
N LYS A 385 -21.13 28.07 17.01
CA LYS A 385 -20.08 27.05 16.80
C LYS A 385 -20.55 25.66 17.21
N PHE A 386 -21.25 25.55 18.34
CA PHE A 386 -21.81 24.31 18.84
C PHE A 386 -22.85 23.72 17.86
N GLU A 387 -23.78 24.53 17.35
CA GLU A 387 -24.77 24.11 16.37
C GLU A 387 -24.15 23.63 15.06
N ILE A 388 -23.14 24.32 14.56
CA ILE A 388 -22.43 23.92 13.32
C ILE A 388 -21.74 22.57 13.54
N MET A 389 -21.06 22.38 14.67
CA MET A 389 -20.36 21.15 14.99
C MET A 389 -21.32 19.99 15.30
N ALA A 390 -22.45 20.27 15.99
CA ALA A 390 -23.49 19.25 16.20
C ALA A 390 -24.13 18.80 14.88
N LYS A 391 -24.37 19.72 13.94
CA LYS A 391 -24.82 19.38 12.58
C LYS A 391 -23.79 18.54 11.83
N GLN A 392 -22.51 18.87 11.96
CA GLN A 392 -21.43 18.06 11.35
C GLN A 392 -21.36 16.65 11.94
N LEU A 393 -21.56 16.52 13.25
CA LEU A 393 -21.60 15.24 13.95
C LEU A 393 -22.80 14.40 13.50
N TYR A 394 -23.98 15.04 13.36
CA TYR A 394 -25.18 14.40 12.83
C TYR A 394 -24.99 13.92 11.39
N VAL A 395 -24.41 14.75 10.50
CA VAL A 395 -24.12 14.37 9.13
C VAL A 395 -23.06 13.25 9.05
N ALA A 396 -22.07 13.27 9.94
CA ALA A 396 -21.06 12.19 10.00
C ALA A 396 -21.68 10.88 10.49
N SER A 397 -22.59 10.92 11.47
CA SER A 397 -23.31 9.73 11.97
C SER A 397 -24.27 9.13 10.93
N GLN A 398 -24.88 9.96 10.09
CA GLN A 398 -25.75 9.53 8.99
C GLN A 398 -25.00 8.86 7.84
N ARG A 399 -23.71 9.15 7.67
CA ARG A 399 -22.85 8.48 6.65
C ARG A 399 -22.34 7.12 7.10
N VAL A 400 -22.54 6.77 8.36
CA VAL A 400 -22.14 5.49 8.98
C VAL A 400 -23.30 4.48 8.94
N LEU A 401 -24.52 4.94 8.71
CA LEU A 401 -25.70 4.13 8.42
C LEU A 401 -25.82 3.85 6.91
#